data_e12b9cb24c269ed6f7345edeab9abe98
#
_entry.id   e12b9cb24c269ed6f7345edeab9abe98
#
_cell.length_a   1.000
_cell.length_b   1.000
_cell.length_c   1.000
_cell.angle_alpha   90.00
_cell.angle_beta   90.00
_cell.angle_gamma   90.00
#
_symmetry.space_group_name_H-M   'P 1'
#
loop_
_entity.id
_entity.type
_entity.pdbx_description
1 polymer ?
#
loop_
_entity_poly.entity_id
_entity_poly.type
_entity_poly.pdbx_seq_one_letter_code
_entity_poly.pdbx_strand_id
1 'polypeptide(L)'
;MKNKENLDRYLSNLAVLVTKTHNLHWNVVGARFKAIHEYTESLYDYYFEKFDEVAEEFKMKGQYPLAKLSDYLKHATVKEIEPKDFTIPEVVASIKEDMELMLADAKKIREVAVAEDDFTISNLME
;
A
#
# COMPACT_ATOMS: atom_id res chain seq x y z
N MET A 1 -9.97 -14.71 -12.71
CA MET A 1 -8.67 -14.25 -12.21
C MET A 1 -8.49 -14.76 -10.79
N LYS A 2 -7.56 -15.69 -10.61
CA LYS A 2 -7.33 -16.33 -9.29
C LYS A 2 -6.73 -15.38 -8.26
N ASN A 3 -6.05 -14.33 -8.70
CA ASN A 3 -5.45 -13.33 -7.82
C ASN A 3 -6.39 -12.23 -7.38
N LYS A 4 -7.66 -12.27 -7.79
CA LYS A 4 -8.58 -11.15 -7.55
C LYS A 4 -8.67 -10.76 -6.08
N GLU A 5 -8.88 -11.71 -5.20
CA GLU A 5 -9.00 -11.46 -3.76
C GLU A 5 -7.71 -10.87 -3.18
N ASN A 6 -6.56 -11.43 -3.58
CA ASN A 6 -5.25 -10.93 -3.16
C ASN A 6 -5.00 -9.50 -3.66
N LEU A 7 -5.36 -9.24 -4.91
CA LEU A 7 -5.20 -7.90 -5.50
C LEU A 7 -6.18 -6.89 -4.94
N ASP A 8 -7.43 -7.29 -4.65
CA ASP A 8 -8.39 -6.42 -3.98
C ASP A 8 -7.85 -5.97 -2.62
N ARG A 9 -7.27 -6.90 -1.86
CA ARG A 9 -6.65 -6.59 -0.57
C ARG A 9 -5.44 -5.69 -0.73
N TYR A 10 -4.55 -6.00 -1.67
CA TYR A 10 -3.37 -5.20 -1.93
C TYR A 10 -3.72 -3.78 -2.35
N LEU A 11 -4.66 -3.62 -3.27
CA LEU A 11 -5.16 -2.33 -3.73
C LEU A 11 -5.76 -1.54 -2.56
N SER A 12 -6.57 -2.20 -1.75
CA SER A 12 -7.21 -1.59 -0.58
C SER A 12 -6.17 -1.13 0.44
N ASN A 13 -5.14 -1.93 0.66
CA ASN A 13 -4.03 -1.57 1.54
C ASN A 13 -3.28 -0.35 1.02
N LEU A 14 -3.08 -0.24 -0.29
CA LEU A 14 -2.44 0.95 -0.87
C LEU A 14 -3.26 2.21 -0.63
N ALA A 15 -4.58 2.13 -0.76
CA ALA A 15 -5.47 3.25 -0.47
C ALA A 15 -5.34 3.71 1.00
N VAL A 16 -5.32 2.76 1.94
CA VAL A 16 -5.16 3.06 3.37
C VAL A 16 -3.76 3.62 3.63
N LEU A 17 -2.72 3.07 2.99
CA LEU A 17 -1.34 3.52 3.18
C LEU A 17 -1.11 4.94 2.69
N VAL A 18 -1.75 5.36 1.60
CA VAL A 18 -1.67 6.76 1.14
C VAL A 18 -2.14 7.69 2.24
N THR A 19 -3.29 7.42 2.82
CA THR A 19 -3.86 8.24 3.90
C THR A 19 -3.04 8.14 5.19
N LYS A 20 -2.69 6.92 5.60
CA LYS A 20 -1.93 6.67 6.82
C LYS A 20 -0.55 7.34 6.78
N THR A 21 0.13 7.27 5.63
CA THR A 21 1.44 7.90 5.47
C THR A 21 1.35 9.41 5.51
N HIS A 22 0.27 9.99 5.01
CA HIS A 22 0.02 11.44 5.18
C HIS A 22 -0.11 11.82 6.66
N ASN A 23 -0.80 11.02 7.45
CA ASN A 23 -0.91 11.25 8.89
C ASN A 23 0.47 11.26 9.55
N LEU A 24 1.33 10.29 9.21
CA LEU A 24 2.71 10.24 9.71
C LEU A 24 3.53 11.45 9.22
N HIS A 25 3.37 11.80 7.95
CA HIS A 25 4.06 12.92 7.32
C HIS A 25 3.72 14.26 7.97
N TRP A 26 2.46 14.50 8.22
CA TRP A 26 2.00 15.75 8.82
C TRP A 26 2.36 15.87 10.30
N ASN A 27 2.35 14.76 11.02
CA ASN A 27 2.35 14.78 12.48
C ASN A 27 3.63 14.27 13.14
N VAL A 28 4.67 13.96 12.36
CA VAL A 28 5.96 13.58 12.93
C VAL A 28 6.60 14.77 13.65
N VAL A 29 7.16 14.52 14.84
CA VAL A 29 7.86 15.53 15.64
C VAL A 29 9.26 15.03 16.01
N GLY A 30 10.17 15.95 16.31
CA GLY A 30 11.50 15.62 16.79
C GLY A 30 12.63 16.28 16.01
N ALA A 31 13.87 15.98 16.40
CA ALA A 31 15.06 16.64 15.88
C ALA A 31 15.34 16.38 14.39
N ARG A 32 14.83 15.28 13.85
CA ARG A 32 15.00 14.92 12.42
C ARG A 32 13.71 15.06 11.64
N PHE A 33 12.85 15.97 12.07
CA PHE A 33 11.56 16.22 11.42
C PHE A 33 11.68 16.34 9.90
N LYS A 34 12.60 17.18 9.42
CA LYS A 34 12.71 17.46 7.98
C LYS A 34 13.02 16.21 7.16
N ALA A 35 13.99 15.41 7.59
CA ALA A 35 14.37 14.19 6.88
C ALA A 35 13.22 13.17 6.81
N ILE A 36 12.52 12.98 7.91
CA ILE A 36 11.39 12.05 7.99
C ILE A 36 10.18 12.59 7.23
N HIS A 37 9.94 13.89 7.29
CA HIS A 37 8.88 14.55 6.55
C HIS A 37 9.08 14.35 5.04
N GLU A 38 10.30 14.56 4.55
CA GLU A 38 10.65 14.35 3.13
C GLU A 38 10.56 12.87 2.74
N TYR A 39 11.03 11.97 3.60
CA TYR A 39 10.97 10.53 3.34
C TYR A 39 9.53 10.05 3.23
N THR A 40 8.67 10.44 4.16
CA THR A 40 7.26 10.04 4.15
C THR A 40 6.52 10.63 2.95
N GLU A 41 6.91 11.81 2.46
CA GLU A 41 6.38 12.35 1.21
C GLU A 41 6.71 11.45 0.03
N SER A 42 7.97 11.04 -0.11
CA SER A 42 8.36 10.12 -1.18
C SER A 42 7.62 8.78 -1.06
N LEU A 43 7.32 8.36 0.15
CA LEU A 43 6.65 7.10 0.41
C LEU A 43 5.18 7.15 0.01
N TYR A 44 4.42 8.22 0.38
CA TYR A 44 3.02 8.27 -0.04
C TYR A 44 2.89 8.51 -1.54
N ASP A 45 3.82 9.20 -2.17
CA ASP A 45 3.86 9.33 -3.63
C ASP A 45 4.04 7.97 -4.29
N TYR A 46 4.96 7.15 -3.76
CA TYR A 46 5.17 5.78 -4.23
C TYR A 46 3.91 4.93 -4.09
N TYR A 47 3.26 4.97 -2.94
CA TYR A 47 2.02 4.22 -2.72
C TYR A 47 0.91 4.66 -3.65
N PHE A 48 0.82 5.96 -3.91
CA PHE A 48 -0.19 6.50 -4.82
C PHE A 48 0.03 6.02 -6.26
N GLU A 49 1.26 6.05 -6.74
CA GLU A 49 1.61 5.54 -8.08
C GLU A 49 1.32 4.04 -8.19
N LYS A 50 1.70 3.27 -7.18
CA LYS A 50 1.46 1.83 -7.15
C LYS A 50 -0.03 1.51 -7.11
N PHE A 51 -0.80 2.31 -6.40
CA PHE A 51 -2.25 2.21 -6.33
C PHE A 51 -2.87 2.29 -7.74
N ASP A 52 -2.44 3.27 -8.52
CA ASP A 52 -2.90 3.43 -9.90
C ASP A 52 -2.47 2.26 -10.78
N GLU A 53 -1.21 1.85 -10.70
CA GLU A 53 -0.69 0.73 -11.47
C GLU A 53 -1.44 -0.58 -11.21
N VAL A 54 -1.73 -0.87 -9.96
CA VAL A 54 -2.46 -2.09 -9.58
C VAL A 54 -3.90 -2.04 -10.09
N ALA A 55 -4.56 -0.88 -9.97
CA ALA A 55 -5.92 -0.70 -10.49
C ALA A 55 -5.98 -0.92 -12.00
N GLU A 56 -4.98 -0.42 -12.72
CA GLU A 56 -4.91 -0.58 -14.17
C GLU A 56 -4.72 -2.04 -14.60
N GLU A 57 -4.08 -2.88 -13.78
CA GLU A 57 -3.96 -4.31 -14.05
C GLU A 57 -5.34 -4.99 -14.10
N PHE A 58 -6.28 -4.58 -13.25
CA PHE A 58 -7.66 -5.07 -13.33
C PHE A 58 -8.27 -4.73 -14.67
N LYS A 59 -8.09 -3.50 -15.14
CA LYS A 59 -8.65 -3.05 -16.42
C LYS A 59 -8.05 -3.80 -17.59
N MET A 60 -6.76 -4.06 -17.55
CA MET A 60 -6.08 -4.86 -18.59
C MET A 60 -6.62 -6.28 -18.67
N LYS A 61 -7.17 -6.78 -17.59
CA LYS A 61 -7.77 -8.12 -17.52
C LYS A 61 -9.30 -8.10 -17.70
N GLY A 62 -9.84 -6.96 -18.11
CA GLY A 62 -11.28 -6.82 -18.38
C GLY A 62 -12.13 -6.78 -17.12
N GLN A 63 -11.56 -6.40 -15.98
CA GLN A 63 -12.28 -6.35 -14.72
C GLN A 63 -12.28 -4.93 -14.14
N TYR A 64 -13.20 -4.68 -13.21
CA TYR A 64 -13.27 -3.40 -12.51
C TYR A 64 -12.49 -3.48 -11.20
N PRO A 65 -11.51 -2.59 -10.98
CA PRO A 65 -10.90 -2.49 -9.66
C PRO A 65 -11.91 -1.93 -8.65
N LEU A 66 -11.73 -2.22 -7.37
CA LEU A 66 -12.50 -1.56 -6.33
C LEU A 66 -12.26 -0.05 -6.45
N ALA A 67 -13.32 0.74 -6.31
CA ALA A 67 -13.26 2.19 -6.51
C ALA A 67 -14.10 2.99 -5.51
N LYS A 68 -14.43 2.39 -4.36
CA LYS A 68 -15.13 3.06 -3.26
C LYS A 68 -14.31 2.98 -1.99
N LEU A 69 -14.22 4.06 -1.27
CA LEU A 69 -13.50 4.10 0.01
C LEU A 69 -14.02 3.05 1.00
N SER A 70 -15.34 2.84 1.03
CA SER A 70 -15.94 1.82 1.90
C SER A 70 -15.45 0.41 1.56
N ASP A 71 -15.25 0.11 0.29
CA ASP A 71 -14.71 -1.19 -0.13
C ASP A 71 -13.25 -1.33 0.27
N TYR A 72 -12.45 -0.27 0.13
CA TYR A 72 -11.05 -0.28 0.56
C TYR A 72 -10.95 -0.56 2.07
N LEU A 73 -11.76 0.11 2.87
CA LEU A 73 -11.77 -0.10 4.31
C LEU A 73 -12.19 -1.52 4.69
N LYS A 74 -13.12 -2.08 3.93
CA LYS A 74 -13.61 -3.45 4.16
C LYS A 74 -12.55 -4.52 3.86
N HIS A 75 -11.77 -4.33 2.79
CA HIS A 75 -10.81 -5.33 2.31
C HIS A 75 -9.40 -5.15 2.86
N ALA A 76 -9.05 -3.96 3.34
CA ALA A 76 -7.72 -3.67 3.82
C ALA A 76 -7.36 -4.44 5.09
N THR A 77 -6.12 -4.86 5.19
CA THR A 77 -5.55 -5.46 6.40
C THR A 77 -4.57 -4.52 7.09
N VAL A 78 -4.08 -3.49 6.40
CA VAL A 78 -3.31 -2.41 7.03
C VAL A 78 -4.26 -1.63 7.95
N LYS A 79 -3.82 -1.37 9.18
CA LYS A 79 -4.64 -0.69 10.17
C LYS A 79 -4.46 0.82 10.09
N GLU A 80 -5.58 1.54 10.11
CA GLU A 80 -5.57 2.99 10.27
C GLU A 80 -5.05 3.36 11.67
N ILE A 81 -4.53 4.57 11.81
CA ILE A 81 -4.05 5.09 13.10
C ILE A 81 -4.66 6.47 13.35
N GLU A 82 -4.86 6.78 14.62
CA GLU A 82 -5.36 8.08 15.03
C GLU A 82 -4.31 9.17 14.83
N PRO A 83 -4.72 10.40 14.49
CA PRO A 83 -3.77 11.51 14.41
C PRO A 83 -3.28 11.88 15.82
N LYS A 84 -1.97 12.05 15.94
CA LYS A 84 -1.31 12.49 17.17
C LYS A 84 0.10 12.96 16.80
N ASP A 85 0.84 13.48 17.75
CA ASP A 85 2.26 13.74 17.56
C ASP A 85 3.02 12.42 17.57
N PHE A 86 3.62 12.06 16.44
CA PHE A 86 4.40 10.81 16.32
C PHE A 86 5.87 11.09 16.53
N THR A 87 6.52 10.32 17.40
CA THR A 87 7.98 10.34 17.50
C THR A 87 8.58 9.66 16.28
N ILE A 88 9.85 9.95 15.99
CA ILE A 88 10.56 9.32 14.86
C ILE A 88 10.58 7.79 15.00
N PRO A 89 10.91 7.20 16.18
CA PRO A 89 10.80 5.75 16.34
C PRO A 89 9.42 5.18 16.06
N GLU A 90 8.35 5.89 16.45
CA GLU A 90 6.97 5.45 16.15
C GLU A 90 6.69 5.45 14.65
N VAL A 91 7.16 6.48 13.92
CA VAL A 91 7.00 6.56 12.47
C VAL A 91 7.74 5.40 11.79
N VAL A 92 8.99 5.16 12.17
CA VAL A 92 9.80 4.09 11.59
C VAL A 92 9.19 2.72 11.86
N ALA A 93 8.71 2.48 13.08
CA ALA A 93 8.07 1.21 13.45
C ALA A 93 6.80 0.98 12.64
N SER A 94 5.98 2.00 12.45
CA SER A 94 4.74 1.91 11.67
C SER A 94 5.03 1.60 10.20
N ILE A 95 5.99 2.30 9.61
CA ILE A 95 6.40 2.08 8.21
C ILE A 95 6.92 0.66 8.03
N LYS A 96 7.79 0.21 8.93
CA LYS A 96 8.38 -1.13 8.87
C LYS A 96 7.31 -2.23 8.92
N GLU A 97 6.39 -2.12 9.87
CA GLU A 97 5.29 -3.08 10.03
C GLU A 97 4.46 -3.20 8.75
N ASP A 98 4.09 -2.05 8.18
CA ASP A 98 3.26 -2.02 6.98
C ASP A 98 4.02 -2.51 5.74
N MET A 99 5.30 -2.19 5.62
CA MET A 99 6.14 -2.69 4.52
C MET A 99 6.30 -4.21 4.58
N GLU A 100 6.46 -4.77 5.77
CA GLU A 100 6.56 -6.23 5.96
C GLU A 100 5.26 -6.91 5.54
N LEU A 101 4.11 -6.33 5.90
CA LEU A 101 2.80 -6.83 5.52
C LEU A 101 2.62 -6.78 3.99
N MET A 102 2.97 -5.65 3.36
CA MET A 102 2.85 -5.48 1.92
C MET A 102 3.80 -6.41 1.15
N LEU A 103 4.99 -6.63 1.68
CA LEU A 103 5.94 -7.57 1.09
C LEU A 103 5.38 -9.00 1.09
N ALA A 104 4.80 -9.43 2.19
CA ALA A 104 4.19 -10.76 2.30
C ALA A 104 3.05 -10.93 1.30
N ASP A 105 2.19 -9.90 1.16
CA ASP A 105 1.10 -9.91 0.19
C ASP A 105 1.62 -9.92 -1.24
N ALA A 106 2.65 -9.12 -1.54
CA ALA A 106 3.24 -9.07 -2.88
C ALA A 106 3.81 -10.43 -3.29
N LYS A 107 4.47 -11.12 -2.38
CA LYS A 107 5.00 -12.47 -2.63
C LYS A 107 3.90 -13.46 -2.95
N LYS A 108 2.79 -13.41 -2.20
CA LYS A 108 1.64 -14.27 -2.42
C LYS A 108 1.01 -14.03 -3.80
N ILE A 109 0.84 -12.77 -4.18
CA ILE A 109 0.29 -12.39 -5.48
C ILE A 109 1.22 -12.87 -6.60
N ARG A 110 2.52 -12.68 -6.42
CA ARG A 110 3.52 -13.09 -7.41
C ARG A 110 3.53 -14.60 -7.61
N GLU A 111 3.44 -15.39 -6.55
CA GLU A 111 3.37 -16.84 -6.63
C GLU A 111 2.18 -17.31 -7.47
N VAL A 112 1.00 -16.73 -7.25
CA VAL A 112 -0.19 -17.06 -8.02
C VAL A 112 -0.03 -16.61 -9.49
N ALA A 113 0.52 -15.42 -9.72
CA ALA A 113 0.74 -14.88 -11.05
C ALA A 113 1.71 -15.74 -11.86
N VAL A 114 2.81 -16.19 -11.25
CA VAL A 114 3.76 -17.08 -11.90
C VAL A 114 3.11 -18.40 -12.29
N ALA A 115 2.29 -18.97 -11.41
CA ALA A 115 1.57 -20.21 -11.68
C ALA A 115 0.56 -20.08 -12.83
N GLU A 116 0.04 -18.87 -13.06
CA GLU A 116 -0.89 -18.58 -14.16
C GLU A 116 -0.21 -18.01 -15.42
N ASP A 117 1.12 -17.91 -15.42
CA ASP A 117 1.88 -17.23 -16.47
C ASP A 117 1.46 -15.78 -16.68
N ASP A 118 1.04 -15.10 -15.62
CA ASP A 118 0.66 -13.69 -15.65
C ASP A 118 1.89 -12.83 -15.38
N PHE A 119 2.65 -12.54 -16.42
CA PHE A 119 3.93 -11.86 -16.30
C PHE A 119 3.80 -10.37 -15.95
N THR A 120 2.71 -9.72 -16.35
CA THR A 120 2.53 -8.30 -16.01
C THR A 120 2.34 -8.12 -14.50
N ILE A 121 1.51 -8.96 -13.87
CA ILE A 121 1.33 -8.93 -12.42
C ILE A 121 2.58 -9.41 -11.70
N SER A 122 3.21 -10.49 -12.17
CA SER A 122 4.45 -11.00 -11.58
C SER A 122 5.54 -9.92 -11.55
N ASN A 123 5.72 -9.19 -12.65
CA ASN A 123 6.72 -8.13 -12.74
C ASN A 123 6.35 -6.93 -11.86
N LEU A 124 5.08 -6.57 -11.79
CA LEU A 124 4.61 -5.48 -10.95
C LEU A 124 4.89 -5.73 -9.47
N MET A 125 4.81 -7.00 -9.03
CA MET A 125 5.03 -7.40 -7.63
C MET A 125 6.51 -7.74 -7.32
N GLU A 126 7.39 -7.53 -8.25
CA GLU A 126 8.82 -7.74 -8.06
C GLU A 126 9.49 -6.52 -7.42
#